data_43d6504fd48d0d7e2000859e755bf5c1
#
_entry.id   43d6504fd48d0d7e2000859e755bf5c1
#
_cell.length_a   1.000
_cell.length_b   1.000
_cell.length_c   1.000
_cell.angle_alpha   90.00
_cell.angle_beta   90.00
_cell.angle_gamma   90.00
#
_symmetry.space_group_name_H-M   'P 1'
#
loop_
_entity.id
_entity.type
_entity.pdbx_description
1 polymer ?
#
loop_
_entity_poly.entity_id
_entity_poly.type
_entity_poly.pdbx_seq_one_letter_code
_entity_poly.pdbx_strand_id
1 'polypeptide(L)'
;MSYNPSEYWHERGKIYKKNFRYDKNKRLQEEFLIAHLNSIPGSFKSVLELGCGFGRITQLLLTNYSTITEYLAVDISPDQIENAKTLITSTKLPNEVKLDFRVSDIQSLKLDKEYDLVILSEVLLHILPTDIDSIIKKLITFSKKHIINIDWYEDEPPKNQALHNFIHQYEAIYKKYTNPSTTIKRIPIKRKKFLGTLDTKQSIFHVIIDKNPMN
;
A
#
# COMPACT_ATOMS: atom_id res chain seq x y z
N MET A 1 -26.60 0.49 8.51
CA MET A 1 -25.49 -0.26 9.14
C MET A 1 -24.26 0.61 9.10
N SER A 2 -23.51 0.71 10.18
CA SER A 2 -22.23 1.42 10.21
C SER A 2 -21.18 0.57 9.49
N TYR A 3 -20.28 1.20 8.75
CA TYR A 3 -19.17 0.50 8.09
C TYR A 3 -18.21 -0.07 9.14
N ASN A 4 -17.97 -1.38 9.05
CA ASN A 4 -16.94 -2.07 9.81
C ASN A 4 -15.90 -2.61 8.82
N PRO A 5 -14.67 -2.03 8.77
CA PRO A 5 -13.67 -2.44 7.78
C PRO A 5 -13.32 -3.92 7.81
N SER A 6 -13.17 -4.49 9.02
CA SER A 6 -12.78 -5.89 9.18
C SER A 6 -13.83 -6.84 8.61
N GLU A 7 -15.09 -6.66 9.00
CA GLU A 7 -16.22 -7.48 8.53
C GLU A 7 -16.43 -7.30 7.01
N TYR A 8 -16.42 -6.05 6.53
CA TYR A 8 -16.60 -5.74 5.11
C TYR A 8 -15.57 -6.42 4.24
N TRP A 9 -14.27 -6.29 4.57
CA TRP A 9 -13.19 -6.83 3.74
C TRP A 9 -13.04 -8.33 3.87
N HIS A 10 -13.40 -8.92 5.02
CA HIS A 10 -13.50 -10.37 5.17
C HIS A 10 -14.53 -10.95 4.18
N GLU A 11 -15.73 -10.39 4.13
CA GLU A 11 -16.78 -10.86 3.21
C GLU A 11 -16.47 -10.49 1.76
N ARG A 12 -16.01 -9.27 1.50
CA ARG A 12 -15.66 -8.81 0.16
C ARG A 12 -14.52 -9.60 -0.45
N GLY A 13 -13.55 -10.02 0.36
CA GLY A 13 -12.40 -10.81 -0.06
C GLY A 13 -12.76 -12.11 -0.76
N LYS A 14 -13.85 -12.77 -0.36
CA LYS A 14 -14.33 -14.02 -0.96
C LYS A 14 -14.57 -13.92 -2.48
N ILE A 15 -14.96 -12.74 -2.95
CA ILE A 15 -15.32 -12.50 -4.35
C ILE A 15 -14.42 -11.48 -5.06
N TYR A 16 -13.49 -10.85 -4.33
CA TYR A 16 -12.73 -9.72 -4.84
C TYR A 16 -11.91 -10.07 -6.08
N LYS A 17 -11.11 -11.15 -6.05
CA LYS A 17 -10.29 -11.60 -7.18
C LYS A 17 -11.16 -11.91 -8.40
N LYS A 18 -12.31 -12.56 -8.23
CA LYS A 18 -13.24 -12.89 -9.33
C LYS A 18 -13.80 -11.64 -10.01
N ASN A 19 -14.04 -10.59 -9.21
CA ASN A 19 -14.62 -9.33 -9.69
C ASN A 19 -13.57 -8.30 -10.10
N PHE A 20 -12.30 -8.57 -9.82
CA PHE A 20 -11.20 -7.67 -10.14
C PHE A 20 -11.00 -7.58 -11.65
N ARG A 21 -10.96 -6.36 -12.17
CA ARG A 21 -10.65 -6.10 -13.56
C ARG A 21 -9.27 -5.46 -13.66
N TYR A 22 -8.34 -6.17 -14.28
CA TYR A 22 -7.05 -5.61 -14.65
C TYR A 22 -7.23 -4.77 -15.92
N ASP A 23 -7.36 -3.47 -15.73
CA ASP A 23 -7.56 -2.50 -16.79
C ASP A 23 -6.33 -1.60 -16.99
N LYS A 24 -6.44 -0.68 -17.97
CA LYS A 24 -5.37 0.31 -18.24
C LYS A 24 -5.00 1.18 -17.03
N ASN A 25 -5.93 1.38 -16.07
CA ASN A 25 -5.66 2.20 -14.90
C ASN A 25 -4.79 1.46 -13.88
N LYS A 26 -5.03 0.15 -13.72
CA LYS A 26 -4.18 -0.70 -12.87
C LYS A 26 -2.78 -0.84 -13.44
N ARG A 27 -2.68 -1.04 -14.77
CA ARG A 27 -1.39 -1.05 -15.46
C ARG A 27 -0.64 0.26 -15.30
N LEU A 28 -1.31 1.39 -15.47
CA LEU A 28 -0.71 2.70 -15.27
C LEU A 28 -0.23 2.93 -13.83
N GLN A 29 -1.01 2.47 -12.84
CA GLN A 29 -0.60 2.50 -11.43
C GLN A 29 0.70 1.74 -11.21
N GLU A 30 0.82 0.54 -11.79
CA GLU A 30 2.02 -0.30 -11.70
C GLU A 30 3.22 0.34 -12.41
N GLU A 31 3.02 0.89 -13.62
CA GLU A 31 4.07 1.61 -14.36
C GLU A 31 4.61 2.81 -13.57
N PHE A 32 3.73 3.60 -12.95
CA PHE A 32 4.13 4.72 -12.09
C PHE A 32 4.86 4.24 -10.84
N LEU A 33 4.38 3.16 -10.21
CA LEU A 33 5.03 2.59 -9.03
C LEU A 33 6.45 2.11 -9.35
N ILE A 34 6.62 1.32 -10.42
CA ILE A 34 7.94 0.82 -10.84
C ILE A 34 8.87 1.97 -11.22
N ALA A 35 8.39 2.95 -12.00
CA ALA A 35 9.19 4.12 -12.36
C ALA A 35 9.64 4.90 -11.13
N HIS A 36 8.74 5.05 -10.13
CA HIS A 36 9.08 5.73 -8.89
C HIS A 36 10.08 4.94 -8.05
N LEU A 37 9.87 3.63 -7.85
CA LEU A 37 10.79 2.76 -7.09
C LEU A 37 12.19 2.75 -7.72
N ASN A 38 12.29 2.72 -9.05
CA ASN A 38 13.56 2.79 -9.77
C ASN A 38 14.28 4.14 -9.61
N SER A 39 13.56 5.20 -9.24
CA SER A 39 14.15 6.51 -8.96
C SER A 39 14.72 6.64 -7.54
N ILE A 40 14.45 5.67 -6.66
CA ILE A 40 14.92 5.69 -5.28
C ILE A 40 16.35 5.11 -5.24
N PRO A 41 17.35 5.86 -4.73
CA PRO A 41 18.70 5.33 -4.60
C PRO A 41 18.78 4.13 -3.65
N GLY A 42 19.52 3.11 -4.04
CA GLY A 42 19.72 1.90 -3.25
C GLY A 42 18.77 0.77 -3.65
N SER A 43 18.72 -0.26 -2.81
CA SER A 43 17.90 -1.44 -3.03
C SER A 43 17.12 -1.81 -1.78
N PHE A 44 15.92 -2.32 -1.95
CA PHE A 44 15.14 -2.90 -0.87
C PHE A 44 15.46 -4.38 -0.74
N LYS A 45 15.82 -4.85 0.46
CA LYS A 45 16.03 -6.26 0.78
C LYS A 45 14.84 -6.88 1.47
N SER A 46 14.15 -6.09 2.31
CA SER A 46 12.99 -6.53 3.07
C SER A 46 11.77 -5.64 2.78
N VAL A 47 10.64 -6.27 2.46
CA VAL A 47 9.38 -5.59 2.12
C VAL A 47 8.26 -6.10 3.02
N LEU A 48 7.47 -5.17 3.54
CA LEU A 48 6.17 -5.42 4.17
C LEU A 48 5.08 -4.83 3.29
N GLU A 49 4.19 -5.67 2.78
CA GLU A 49 2.99 -5.24 2.08
C GLU A 49 1.77 -5.44 2.98
N LEU A 50 1.02 -4.37 3.21
CA LEU A 50 -0.20 -4.39 4.01
C LEU A 50 -1.42 -4.22 3.10
N GLY A 51 -2.41 -5.11 3.22
CA GLY A 51 -3.53 -5.21 2.31
C GLY A 51 -3.11 -5.75 0.93
N CYS A 52 -2.39 -6.87 0.92
CA CYS A 52 -1.84 -7.44 -0.33
C CYS A 52 -2.90 -7.96 -1.30
N GLY A 53 -4.14 -8.16 -0.81
CA GLY A 53 -5.21 -8.76 -1.60
C GLY A 53 -4.78 -10.12 -2.17
N PHE A 54 -5.09 -10.35 -3.43
CA PHE A 54 -4.69 -11.57 -4.14
C PHE A 54 -3.24 -11.59 -4.64
N GLY A 55 -2.37 -10.67 -4.17
CA GLY A 55 -0.93 -10.69 -4.43
C GLY A 55 -0.47 -9.93 -5.68
N ARG A 56 -1.25 -9.01 -6.23
CA ARG A 56 -0.92 -8.25 -7.44
C ARG A 56 0.38 -7.44 -7.29
N ILE A 57 0.51 -6.65 -6.24
CA ILE A 57 1.71 -5.86 -5.98
C ILE A 57 2.85 -6.75 -5.49
N THR A 58 2.56 -7.78 -4.70
CA THR A 58 3.54 -8.81 -4.32
C THR A 58 4.22 -9.40 -5.56
N GLN A 59 3.44 -9.87 -6.55
CA GLN A 59 3.95 -10.41 -7.80
C GLN A 59 4.79 -9.38 -8.56
N LEU A 60 4.25 -8.15 -8.70
CA LEU A 60 4.92 -7.07 -9.41
C LEU A 60 6.31 -6.80 -8.82
N LEU A 61 6.42 -6.67 -7.49
CA LEU A 61 7.69 -6.36 -6.84
C LEU A 61 8.67 -7.53 -6.91
N LEU A 62 8.23 -8.74 -6.63
CA LEU A 62 9.08 -9.92 -6.64
C LEU A 62 9.60 -10.29 -8.04
N THR A 63 8.87 -9.94 -9.11
CA THR A 63 9.33 -10.18 -10.48
C THR A 63 10.27 -9.10 -11.01
N ASN A 64 10.18 -7.87 -10.49
CA ASN A 64 10.99 -6.74 -10.97
C ASN A 64 12.24 -6.45 -10.12
N TYR A 65 12.29 -6.92 -8.86
CA TYR A 65 13.37 -6.59 -7.92
C TYR A 65 14.02 -7.83 -7.34
N SER A 66 15.07 -8.32 -7.99
CA SER A 66 15.87 -9.48 -7.51
C SER A 66 16.64 -9.19 -6.22
N THR A 67 16.72 -7.93 -5.79
CA THR A 67 17.33 -7.54 -4.51
C THR A 67 16.47 -7.86 -3.30
N ILE A 68 15.17 -8.11 -3.49
CA ILE A 68 14.25 -8.46 -2.40
C ILE A 68 14.52 -9.91 -2.00
N THR A 69 14.99 -10.10 -0.78
CA THR A 69 15.29 -11.42 -0.20
C THR A 69 14.31 -11.82 0.90
N GLU A 70 13.50 -10.87 1.39
CA GLU A 70 12.48 -11.10 2.40
C GLU A 70 11.21 -10.29 2.10
N TYR A 71 10.06 -10.95 2.17
CA TYR A 71 8.77 -10.35 1.90
C TYR A 71 7.71 -10.86 2.87
N LEU A 72 7.01 -9.96 3.55
CA LEU A 72 5.82 -10.27 4.34
C LEU A 72 4.61 -9.62 3.67
N ALA A 73 3.68 -10.41 3.21
CA ALA A 73 2.41 -9.97 2.64
C ALA A 73 1.29 -10.22 3.65
N VAL A 74 0.56 -9.18 4.00
CA VAL A 74 -0.51 -9.22 5.01
C VAL A 74 -1.83 -8.79 4.38
N ASP A 75 -2.89 -9.53 4.64
CA ASP A 75 -4.27 -9.14 4.31
C ASP A 75 -5.22 -9.59 5.41
N ILE A 76 -6.34 -8.91 5.56
CA ILE A 76 -7.35 -9.26 6.54
C ILE A 76 -8.20 -10.46 6.10
N SER A 77 -8.28 -10.70 4.79
CA SER A 77 -9.08 -11.78 4.20
C SER A 77 -8.25 -13.05 3.99
N PRO A 78 -8.61 -14.18 4.62
CA PRO A 78 -7.96 -15.45 4.36
C PRO A 78 -8.10 -15.90 2.90
N ASP A 79 -9.24 -15.63 2.25
CA ASP A 79 -9.46 -15.97 0.85
C ASP A 79 -8.48 -15.21 -0.08
N GLN A 80 -8.17 -13.94 0.23
CA GLN A 80 -7.19 -13.18 -0.54
C GLN A 80 -5.78 -13.71 -0.31
N ILE A 81 -5.42 -14.09 0.90
CA ILE A 81 -4.13 -14.74 1.18
C ILE A 81 -3.96 -16.03 0.40
N GLU A 82 -4.97 -16.90 0.35
CA GLU A 82 -4.91 -18.13 -0.46
C GLU A 82 -4.82 -17.83 -1.98
N ASN A 83 -5.52 -16.80 -2.44
CA ASN A 83 -5.39 -16.34 -3.82
C ASN A 83 -3.98 -15.79 -4.13
N ALA A 84 -3.37 -15.07 -3.18
CA ALA A 84 -2.01 -14.54 -3.32
C ALA A 84 -0.98 -15.67 -3.36
N LYS A 85 -1.06 -16.64 -2.46
CA LYS A 85 -0.22 -17.84 -2.47
C LYS A 85 -0.31 -18.57 -3.80
N THR A 86 -1.52 -18.80 -4.31
CA THR A 86 -1.76 -19.46 -5.61
C THR A 86 -1.11 -18.68 -6.75
N LEU A 87 -1.27 -17.35 -6.78
CA LEU A 87 -0.68 -16.49 -7.79
C LEU A 87 0.84 -16.60 -7.78
N ILE A 88 1.46 -16.46 -6.60
CA ILE A 88 2.92 -16.45 -6.47
C ILE A 88 3.52 -17.83 -6.76
N THR A 89 2.88 -18.91 -6.32
CA THR A 89 3.33 -20.28 -6.64
C THR A 89 3.38 -20.53 -8.15
N SER A 90 2.46 -19.93 -8.91
CA SER A 90 2.45 -20.03 -10.38
C SER A 90 3.39 -19.03 -11.07
N THR A 91 4.05 -18.16 -10.30
CA THR A 91 4.93 -17.11 -10.84
C THR A 91 6.39 -17.56 -10.80
N LYS A 92 7.09 -17.45 -11.93
CA LYS A 92 8.55 -17.68 -11.97
C LYS A 92 9.25 -16.45 -11.35
N LEU A 93 9.79 -16.62 -10.16
CA LEU A 93 10.57 -15.57 -9.49
C LEU A 93 12.04 -15.61 -9.96
N PRO A 94 12.72 -14.45 -10.02
CA PRO A 94 14.12 -14.37 -10.45
C PRO A 94 15.13 -14.94 -9.44
N ASN A 95 14.75 -15.04 -8.18
CA ASN A 95 15.61 -15.51 -7.07
C ASN A 95 14.75 -16.16 -5.97
N GLU A 96 15.43 -16.83 -5.04
CA GLU A 96 14.79 -17.29 -3.80
C GLU A 96 14.49 -16.11 -2.86
N VAL A 97 13.27 -16.11 -2.32
CA VAL A 97 12.79 -15.09 -1.40
C VAL A 97 12.19 -15.77 -0.18
N LYS A 98 12.57 -15.32 1.02
CA LYS A 98 11.85 -15.67 2.24
C LYS A 98 10.51 -14.96 2.24
N LEU A 99 9.49 -15.62 1.71
CA LEU A 99 8.15 -15.08 1.54
C LEU A 99 7.20 -15.66 2.59
N ASP A 100 6.54 -14.77 3.34
CA ASP A 100 5.50 -15.12 4.30
C ASP A 100 4.18 -14.42 3.93
N PHE A 101 3.06 -15.14 4.11
CA PHE A 101 1.71 -14.64 3.93
C PHE A 101 0.94 -14.74 5.26
N ARG A 102 0.41 -13.61 5.73
CA ARG A 102 -0.25 -13.56 7.04
C ARG A 102 -1.66 -13.00 6.94
N VAL A 103 -2.62 -13.73 7.49
CA VAL A 103 -3.96 -13.20 7.72
C VAL A 103 -3.93 -12.35 8.99
N SER A 104 -4.12 -11.06 8.88
CA SER A 104 -4.18 -10.14 10.02
C SER A 104 -4.83 -8.82 9.64
N ASP A 105 -5.55 -8.24 10.61
CA ASP A 105 -5.92 -6.83 10.58
C ASP A 105 -4.69 -5.98 10.90
N ILE A 106 -4.49 -4.89 10.15
CA ILE A 106 -3.40 -3.93 10.38
C ILE A 106 -3.46 -3.35 11.81
N GLN A 107 -4.67 -3.11 12.34
CA GLN A 107 -4.84 -2.55 13.68
C GLN A 107 -4.28 -3.48 14.76
N SER A 108 -4.47 -4.79 14.63
CA SER A 108 -3.99 -5.80 15.58
C SER A 108 -2.59 -6.31 15.29
N LEU A 109 -2.07 -6.07 14.08
CA LEU A 109 -0.76 -6.58 13.65
C LEU A 109 0.36 -6.10 14.59
N LYS A 110 1.18 -7.07 15.03
CA LYS A 110 2.38 -6.82 15.82
C LYS A 110 3.57 -7.43 15.07
N LEU A 111 4.62 -6.65 14.90
CA LEU A 111 5.88 -7.06 14.30
C LEU A 111 7.01 -6.65 15.23
N ASP A 112 7.99 -7.50 15.35
CA ASP A 112 9.19 -7.33 16.18
C ASP A 112 10.38 -6.77 15.40
N LYS A 113 10.20 -6.50 14.12
CA LYS A 113 11.21 -5.95 13.23
C LYS A 113 10.67 -4.92 12.26
N GLU A 114 11.60 -4.18 11.67
CA GLU A 114 11.32 -3.18 10.64
C GLU A 114 11.72 -3.69 9.25
N TYR A 115 11.11 -3.10 8.22
CA TYR A 115 11.32 -3.42 6.80
C TYR A 115 11.90 -2.22 6.05
N ASP A 116 12.73 -2.48 5.04
CA ASP A 116 13.33 -1.43 4.22
C ASP A 116 12.26 -0.64 3.46
N LEU A 117 11.20 -1.33 3.02
CA LEU A 117 10.02 -0.77 2.38
C LEU A 117 8.74 -1.29 3.04
N VAL A 118 7.87 -0.39 3.47
CA VAL A 118 6.47 -0.68 3.81
C VAL A 118 5.60 -0.14 2.69
N ILE A 119 4.76 -1.00 2.08
CA ILE A 119 3.93 -0.63 0.93
C ILE A 119 2.47 -1.00 1.14
N LEU A 120 1.58 -0.10 0.68
CA LEU A 120 0.13 -0.27 0.67
C LEU A 120 -0.41 0.25 -0.66
N SER A 121 -1.42 -0.42 -1.22
CA SER A 121 -2.07 0.04 -2.45
C SER A 121 -3.58 -0.05 -2.32
N GLU A 122 -4.24 1.11 -2.30
CA GLU A 122 -5.70 1.22 -2.14
C GLU A 122 -6.21 0.59 -0.82
N VAL A 123 -5.52 0.88 0.27
CA VAL A 123 -5.82 0.33 1.61
C VAL A 123 -6.24 1.42 2.59
N LEU A 124 -5.45 2.50 2.70
CA LEU A 124 -5.68 3.52 3.72
C LEU A 124 -7.00 4.28 3.49
N LEU A 125 -7.48 4.38 2.24
CA LEU A 125 -8.80 4.95 1.96
C LEU A 125 -9.95 4.15 2.59
N HIS A 126 -9.71 2.95 3.07
CA HIS A 126 -10.71 2.10 3.73
C HIS A 126 -10.61 2.13 5.25
N ILE A 127 -9.64 2.85 5.79
CA ILE A 127 -9.47 3.03 7.24
C ILE A 127 -10.36 4.18 7.70
N LEU A 128 -11.06 3.97 8.83
CA LEU A 128 -11.92 5.01 9.42
C LEU A 128 -11.09 6.26 9.80
N PRO A 129 -11.68 7.47 9.68
CA PRO A 129 -11.00 8.70 10.10
C PRO A 129 -10.58 8.70 11.57
N THR A 130 -11.27 7.94 12.43
CA THR A 130 -10.91 7.76 13.84
C THR A 130 -9.65 6.93 14.04
N ASP A 131 -9.28 6.09 13.08
CA ASP A 131 -8.25 5.06 13.23
C ASP A 131 -6.98 5.37 12.43
N ILE A 132 -7.07 6.24 11.42
CA ILE A 132 -5.97 6.51 10.49
C ILE A 132 -4.68 6.96 11.19
N ASP A 133 -4.78 7.77 12.25
CA ASP A 133 -3.66 8.25 13.03
C ASP A 133 -2.87 7.08 13.67
N SER A 134 -3.59 6.10 14.21
CA SER A 134 -3.00 4.92 14.84
C SER A 134 -2.31 4.01 13.81
N ILE A 135 -2.92 3.87 12.64
CA ILE A 135 -2.36 3.09 11.53
C ILE A 135 -1.08 3.76 11.01
N ILE A 136 -1.09 5.07 10.75
CA ILE A 136 0.11 5.79 10.29
C ILE A 136 1.29 5.63 11.28
N LYS A 137 1.04 5.71 12.59
CA LYS A 137 2.07 5.45 13.61
C LYS A 137 2.66 4.05 13.47
N LYS A 138 1.82 3.02 13.24
CA LYS A 138 2.29 1.66 13.00
C LYS A 138 3.15 1.55 11.74
N LEU A 139 2.75 2.18 10.63
CA LEU A 139 3.55 2.18 9.41
C LEU A 139 4.95 2.75 9.67
N ILE A 140 5.03 3.85 10.42
CA ILE A 140 6.30 4.48 10.80
C ILE A 140 7.13 3.51 11.65
N THR A 141 6.51 2.80 12.62
CA THR A 141 7.18 1.82 13.46
C THR A 141 7.69 0.62 12.66
N PHE A 142 6.95 0.15 11.65
CA PHE A 142 7.32 -1.00 10.83
C PHE A 142 8.36 -0.68 9.75
N SER A 143 8.62 0.59 9.47
CA SER A 143 9.52 1.03 8.40
C SER A 143 10.88 1.42 8.93
N LYS A 144 11.96 0.91 8.31
CA LYS A 144 13.32 1.42 8.52
C LYS A 144 13.50 2.78 7.86
N LYS A 145 12.96 2.95 6.65
CA LYS A 145 13.22 4.15 5.86
C LYS A 145 12.10 4.54 4.91
N HIS A 146 11.51 3.61 4.17
CA HIS A 146 10.59 3.94 3.09
C HIS A 146 9.18 3.44 3.37
N ILE A 147 8.19 4.34 3.30
CA ILE A 147 6.78 4.00 3.25
C ILE A 147 6.23 4.50 1.92
N ILE A 148 5.53 3.63 1.20
CA ILE A 148 4.80 3.99 -0.01
C ILE A 148 3.35 3.58 0.17
N ASN A 149 2.44 4.53 0.13
CA ASN A 149 1.02 4.23 -0.03
C ASN A 149 0.49 4.82 -1.34
N ILE A 150 -0.28 4.02 -2.06
CA ILE A 150 -0.93 4.41 -3.30
C ILE A 150 -2.41 4.52 -3.01
N ASP A 151 -2.91 5.73 -2.92
CA ASP A 151 -4.28 5.99 -2.54
C ASP A 151 -4.92 7.16 -3.29
N TRP A 152 -6.22 7.31 -3.10
CA TRP A 152 -6.97 8.43 -3.63
C TRP A 152 -6.71 9.66 -2.78
N TYR A 153 -6.60 10.80 -3.46
CA TYR A 153 -6.40 12.10 -2.85
C TYR A 153 -7.18 13.18 -3.59
N GLU A 154 -7.90 13.97 -2.84
CA GLU A 154 -8.57 15.19 -3.31
C GLU A 154 -8.41 16.25 -2.20
N ASP A 155 -8.18 17.50 -2.61
CA ASP A 155 -8.06 18.61 -1.64
C ASP A 155 -9.37 18.79 -0.86
N GLU A 156 -10.51 18.60 -1.56
CA GLU A 156 -11.84 18.54 -0.95
C GLU A 156 -12.48 17.16 -1.20
N PRO A 157 -12.88 16.45 -0.14
CA PRO A 157 -13.56 15.17 -0.30
C PRO A 157 -14.85 15.31 -1.12
N PRO A 158 -15.12 14.42 -2.09
CA PRO A 158 -16.33 14.48 -2.89
C PRO A 158 -17.57 14.26 -2.02
N LYS A 159 -18.66 14.96 -2.33
CA LYS A 159 -19.93 14.90 -1.58
C LYS A 159 -20.57 13.51 -1.56
N ASN A 160 -20.32 12.71 -2.60
CA ASN A 160 -20.86 11.36 -2.75
C ASN A 160 -19.72 10.34 -2.78
N GLN A 161 -19.28 9.91 -1.61
CA GLN A 161 -18.33 8.80 -1.46
C GLN A 161 -19.08 7.50 -1.15
N ALA A 162 -18.48 6.37 -1.55
CA ALA A 162 -18.93 5.09 -1.02
C ALA A 162 -18.68 5.06 0.50
N LEU A 163 -19.58 4.42 1.25
CA LEU A 163 -19.53 4.38 2.72
C LEU A 163 -18.23 3.81 3.30
N HIS A 164 -17.47 3.09 2.49
CA HIS A 164 -16.19 2.46 2.85
C HIS A 164 -14.96 3.19 2.28
N ASN A 165 -15.13 4.38 1.70
CA ASN A 165 -14.02 5.18 1.17
C ASN A 165 -13.90 6.48 1.94
N PHE A 166 -12.71 6.74 2.45
CA PHE A 166 -12.36 7.96 3.18
C PHE A 166 -11.14 8.60 2.52
N ILE A 167 -11.23 9.87 2.18
CA ILE A 167 -10.09 10.63 1.66
C ILE A 167 -9.37 11.28 2.84
N HIS A 168 -8.14 10.84 3.07
CA HIS A 168 -7.31 11.35 4.15
C HIS A 168 -6.29 12.36 3.63
N GLN A 169 -5.94 13.33 4.47
CA GLN A 169 -4.87 14.29 4.21
C GLN A 169 -3.51 13.68 4.62
N TYR A 170 -3.06 12.69 3.85
CA TYR A 170 -1.91 11.84 4.19
C TYR A 170 -0.65 12.63 4.54
N GLU A 171 -0.30 13.68 3.77
CA GLU A 171 0.89 14.48 4.03
C GLU A 171 0.84 15.15 5.40
N ALA A 172 -0.32 15.70 5.79
CA ALA A 172 -0.51 16.33 7.10
C ALA A 172 -0.42 15.30 8.22
N ILE A 173 -1.02 14.10 8.03
CA ILE A 173 -1.03 13.05 9.04
C ILE A 173 0.40 12.50 9.24
N TYR A 174 1.14 12.22 8.15
CA TYR A 174 2.53 11.78 8.29
C TYR A 174 3.40 12.84 8.99
N LYS A 175 3.29 14.12 8.61
CA LYS A 175 4.03 15.23 9.28
C LYS A 175 3.78 15.30 10.77
N LYS A 176 2.58 14.98 11.22
CA LYS A 176 2.21 14.99 12.66
C LYS A 176 3.01 13.98 13.49
N TYR A 177 3.48 12.88 12.86
CA TYR A 177 4.08 11.75 13.57
C TYR A 177 5.52 11.43 13.14
N THR A 178 6.11 12.26 12.30
CA THR A 178 7.50 12.10 11.85
C THR A 178 8.35 13.32 12.21
N ASN A 179 9.67 13.15 12.19
CA ASN A 179 10.61 14.24 12.40
C ASN A 179 10.53 15.27 11.26
N PRO A 180 10.85 16.56 11.51
CA PRO A 180 10.89 17.60 10.48
C PRO A 180 11.82 17.29 9.29
N SER A 181 12.87 16.48 9.50
CA SER A 181 13.80 15.98 8.48
C SER A 181 13.21 14.89 7.58
N THR A 182 12.07 14.30 7.96
CA THR A 182 11.37 13.31 7.14
C THR A 182 10.85 13.94 5.85
N THR A 183 11.20 13.34 4.73
CA THR A 183 10.71 13.80 3.42
C THR A 183 9.38 13.12 3.10
N ILE A 184 8.37 13.92 2.76
CA ILE A 184 7.07 13.41 2.32
C ILE A 184 6.80 13.96 0.92
N LYS A 185 6.62 13.08 -0.07
CA LYS A 185 6.38 13.43 -1.48
C LYS A 185 5.06 12.82 -1.94
N ARG A 186 4.22 13.65 -2.55
CA ARG A 186 3.06 13.19 -3.31
C ARG A 186 3.38 13.20 -4.80
N ILE A 187 3.16 12.07 -5.47
CA ILE A 187 3.36 11.88 -6.90
C ILE A 187 2.02 11.50 -7.53
N PRO A 188 1.32 12.44 -8.20
CA PRO A 188 0.04 12.14 -8.82
C PRO A 188 0.19 11.15 -9.99
N ILE A 189 -0.65 10.12 -10.03
CA ILE A 189 -0.76 9.19 -11.15
C ILE A 189 -1.63 9.85 -12.21
N LYS A 190 -1.00 10.39 -13.24
CA LYS A 190 -1.66 11.19 -14.30
C LYS A 190 -2.38 10.29 -15.28
N ARG A 191 -3.71 10.34 -15.29
CA ARG A 191 -4.57 9.60 -16.23
C ARG A 191 -5.22 10.55 -17.21
N LYS A 192 -5.15 10.24 -18.51
CA LYS A 192 -5.92 11.00 -19.53
C LYS A 192 -7.38 10.59 -19.48
N LYS A 193 -8.27 11.56 -19.28
CA LYS A 193 -9.73 11.40 -19.45
C LYS A 193 -10.14 11.59 -20.91
N PHE A 194 -11.37 11.19 -21.22
CA PHE A 194 -12.06 11.56 -22.45
C PHE A 194 -12.06 13.08 -22.55
N LEU A 195 -11.79 13.79 -23.50
CA LEU A 195 -11.64 15.25 -23.65
C LEU A 195 -10.26 15.84 -23.25
N GLY A 196 -9.23 15.02 -23.06
CA GLY A 196 -7.87 15.52 -22.86
C GLY A 196 -7.55 16.07 -21.48
N THR A 197 -8.51 16.13 -20.55
CA THR A 197 -8.25 16.50 -19.15
C THR A 197 -7.47 15.41 -18.41
N LEU A 198 -6.67 15.80 -17.41
CA LEU A 198 -5.94 14.86 -16.57
C LEU A 198 -6.74 14.54 -15.31
N ASP A 199 -6.80 13.26 -14.96
CA ASP A 199 -7.23 12.79 -13.66
C ASP A 199 -5.97 12.52 -12.81
N THR A 200 -5.89 13.12 -11.64
CA THR A 200 -4.76 13.04 -10.70
C THR A 200 -5.21 12.59 -9.31
N LYS A 201 -6.44 12.09 -9.20
CA LYS A 201 -7.04 11.70 -7.91
C LYS A 201 -6.26 10.58 -7.21
N GLN A 202 -5.67 9.64 -7.95
CA GLN A 202 -4.80 8.64 -7.36
C GLN A 202 -3.35 9.14 -7.32
N SER A 203 -2.70 8.95 -6.19
CA SER A 203 -1.32 9.41 -5.97
C SER A 203 -0.50 8.36 -5.24
N ILE A 204 0.80 8.36 -5.50
CA ILE A 204 1.80 7.70 -4.67
C ILE A 204 2.22 8.70 -3.59
N PHE A 205 2.10 8.34 -2.33
CA PHE A 205 2.69 9.05 -1.21
C PHE A 205 3.94 8.30 -0.79
N HIS A 206 5.09 8.93 -0.91
CA HIS A 206 6.36 8.38 -0.51
C HIS A 206 6.91 9.15 0.70
N VAL A 207 7.03 8.45 1.82
CA VAL A 207 7.60 8.95 3.06
C VAL A 207 8.98 8.35 3.22
N ILE A 208 10.00 9.19 3.32
CA ILE A 208 11.38 8.81 3.61
C ILE A 208 11.66 9.21 5.04
N ILE A 209 11.59 8.24 5.94
CA ILE A 209 11.70 8.46 7.38
C ILE A 209 13.17 8.76 7.74
N ASP A 210 13.35 9.81 8.50
CA ASP A 210 14.56 10.04 9.27
C ASP A 210 14.32 9.62 10.72
N LYS A 211 15.06 8.60 11.17
CA LYS A 211 14.98 8.07 12.54
C LYS A 211 16.01 8.65 13.47
N ASN A 212 16.85 9.58 13.00
CA ASN A 212 17.80 10.24 13.89
C ASN A 212 17.01 11.03 14.95
N PRO A 213 17.37 10.91 16.24
CA PRO A 213 16.75 11.74 17.26
C PRO A 213 16.95 13.22 16.90
N MET A 214 15.95 14.04 17.17
CA MET A 214 16.10 15.49 17.08
C MET A 214 17.19 15.89 18.07
N ASN A 215 18.29 16.46 17.58
CA ASN A 215 19.31 17.10 18.40
C ASN A 215 18.74 18.32 19.11
#